data_eba4290faa7cdf88352c359854424dca
#
_entry.id   eba4290faa7cdf88352c359854424dca
#
_cell.length_a   1.000
_cell.length_b   1.000
_cell.length_c   1.000
_cell.angle_alpha   90.00
_cell.angle_beta   90.00
_cell.angle_gamma   90.00
#
_symmetry.space_group_name_H-M   'P 1'
#
loop_
_entity.id
_entity.type
_entity.pdbx_description
1 polymer ?
#
loop_
_entity_poly.entity_id
_entity_poly.type
_entity_poly.pdbx_seq_one_letter_code
_entity_poly.pdbx_strand_id
1 'polypeptide(L)'
;MAHLPFQRHKLIFTNAQDCEGRRQSRLASGEWRHKESDQYFDASSLSDGTLRFIALATLFLQPEQYRPSLILVDEPELGLHPYALGLLASLIRQASVTTQVIVSTQSSTLLDHFDPEDVPVADREEGSTKLARLEPERLKKWLEDYSLGQLWEKNELGGRPTPA
;
A
#
# COMPACT_ATOMS: atom_id res chain seq x y z
N MET A 1 -4.12 17.58 29.85
CA MET A 1 -4.38 17.39 28.40
C MET A 1 -3.51 16.25 27.94
N ALA A 2 -4.07 15.04 27.85
CA ALA A 2 -3.34 13.86 27.41
C ALA A 2 -3.26 13.87 25.90
N HIS A 3 -2.05 13.96 25.35
CA HIS A 3 -1.78 13.68 23.95
C HIS A 3 -2.06 12.20 23.70
N LEU A 4 -3.20 11.91 23.07
CA LEU A 4 -3.45 10.61 22.47
C LEU A 4 -2.42 10.42 21.34
N PRO A 5 -1.65 9.31 21.31
CA PRO A 5 -0.78 9.02 20.18
C PRO A 5 -1.66 8.80 18.95
N PHE A 6 -1.50 9.66 17.97
CA PHE A 6 -2.17 9.58 16.68
C PHE A 6 -1.66 8.32 15.96
N GLN A 7 -2.44 7.25 15.99
CA GLN A 7 -2.18 6.09 15.15
C GLN A 7 -2.37 6.49 13.69
N ARG A 8 -1.27 6.50 12.93
CA ARG A 8 -1.17 7.19 11.62
C ARG A 8 -1.21 6.25 10.42
N HIS A 9 -1.50 4.96 10.62
CA HIS A 9 -1.56 3.99 9.55
C HIS A 9 -2.97 3.44 9.43
N LYS A 10 -3.49 3.37 8.21
CA LYS A 10 -4.70 2.61 7.90
C LYS A 10 -4.48 1.95 6.55
N LEU A 11 -4.35 0.64 6.55
CA LEU A 11 -4.50 -0.17 5.35
C LEU A 11 -5.99 -0.50 5.22
N ILE A 12 -6.59 -0.15 4.10
CA ILE A 12 -7.99 -0.46 3.82
C ILE A 12 -8.01 -1.39 2.61
N PHE A 13 -8.55 -2.58 2.79
CA PHE A 13 -8.83 -3.49 1.70
C PHE A 13 -10.16 -3.11 1.07
N THR A 14 -10.16 -2.77 -0.20
CA THR A 14 -11.37 -2.54 -0.97
C THR A 14 -11.40 -3.40 -2.21
N ASN A 15 -12.56 -3.98 -2.47
CA ASN A 15 -12.85 -4.61 -3.75
C ASN A 15 -13.38 -3.51 -4.69
N ALA A 16 -12.50 -2.85 -5.45
CA ALA A 16 -12.88 -1.80 -6.37
C ALA A 16 -13.16 -2.40 -7.75
N GLN A 17 -14.43 -2.51 -8.12
CA GLN A 17 -14.84 -2.58 -9.52
C GLN A 17 -14.99 -1.16 -10.05
N ASP A 18 -14.18 -0.86 -11.08
CA ASP A 18 -14.32 0.14 -12.13
C ASP A 18 -14.69 1.58 -11.79
N CYS A 19 -13.69 2.46 -11.97
CA CYS A 19 -13.92 3.81 -12.46
C CYS A 19 -12.98 4.10 -13.64
N GLU A 20 -13.44 3.87 -14.86
CA GLU A 20 -12.82 4.39 -16.07
C GLU A 20 -12.98 5.92 -16.15
N GLY A 21 -11.86 6.62 -16.12
CA GLY A 21 -11.81 8.06 -16.32
C GLY A 21 -10.47 8.48 -16.91
N ARG A 22 -10.38 8.42 -18.23
CA ARG A 22 -9.21 8.80 -19.02
C ARG A 22 -8.87 10.28 -18.84
N ARG A 23 -7.70 10.60 -18.25
CA ARG A 23 -6.99 11.86 -18.48
C ARG A 23 -5.59 11.57 -18.98
N GLN A 24 -5.32 11.91 -20.23
CA GLN A 24 -3.98 11.93 -20.78
C GLN A 24 -3.14 12.97 -20.01
N SER A 25 -2.22 12.52 -19.16
CA SER A 25 -1.19 13.36 -18.59
C SER A 25 -0.06 13.51 -19.59
N ARG A 26 0.37 14.76 -19.86
CA ARG A 26 1.60 15.05 -20.58
C ARG A 26 2.75 14.40 -19.81
N LEU A 27 3.34 13.36 -20.40
CA LEU A 27 4.54 12.72 -19.88
C LEU A 27 5.67 13.78 -19.90
N ALA A 28 6.21 14.09 -18.74
CA ALA A 28 7.50 14.77 -18.68
C ALA A 28 8.53 13.80 -19.26
N SER A 29 9.26 14.24 -20.30
CA SER A 29 10.37 13.50 -20.87
C SER A 29 11.50 13.48 -19.83
N GLY A 30 11.63 12.39 -19.09
CA GLY A 30 12.73 12.16 -18.16
C GLY A 30 13.75 11.23 -18.80
N GLU A 31 15.01 11.60 -18.78
CA GLU A 31 16.11 10.72 -19.14
C GLU A 31 16.73 10.14 -17.85
N TRP A 32 17.11 8.89 -17.87
CA TRP A 32 17.81 8.26 -16.76
C TRP A 32 19.08 7.57 -17.23
N ARG A 33 20.07 7.42 -16.35
CA ARG A 33 21.34 6.76 -16.63
C ARG A 33 21.59 5.66 -15.62
N HIS A 34 21.92 4.47 -16.10
CA HIS A 34 22.38 3.37 -15.25
C HIS A 34 23.79 3.69 -14.70
N LYS A 35 24.07 3.31 -13.44
CA LYS A 35 25.37 3.60 -12.80
C LYS A 35 26.56 3.05 -13.55
N GLU A 36 26.37 1.94 -14.28
CA GLU A 36 27.41 1.22 -15.02
C GLU A 36 27.39 1.53 -16.54
N SER A 37 26.63 2.51 -16.98
CA SER A 37 26.51 2.87 -18.39
C SER A 37 26.55 4.39 -18.56
N ASP A 38 27.26 4.84 -19.60
CA ASP A 38 27.27 6.26 -19.98
C ASP A 38 26.11 6.62 -20.91
N GLN A 39 25.25 5.64 -21.23
CA GLN A 39 24.09 5.87 -22.08
C GLN A 39 22.92 6.43 -21.26
N TYR A 40 22.25 7.40 -21.86
CA TYR A 40 20.97 7.92 -21.36
C TYR A 40 19.83 7.13 -22.00
N PHE A 41 18.85 6.81 -21.19
CA PHE A 41 17.66 6.09 -21.59
C PHE A 41 16.45 6.96 -21.34
N ASP A 42 15.49 6.91 -22.24
CA ASP A 42 14.21 7.55 -22.07
C ASP A 42 13.39 6.84 -20.98
N ALA A 43 12.53 7.56 -20.28
CA ALA A 43 11.66 7.01 -19.25
C ALA A 43 10.76 5.87 -19.78
N SER A 44 10.43 5.89 -21.09
CA SER A 44 9.67 4.82 -21.75
C SER A 44 10.38 3.47 -21.78
N SER A 45 11.68 3.43 -21.52
CA SER A 45 12.46 2.18 -21.42
C SER A 45 12.35 1.50 -20.04
N LEU A 46 11.75 2.18 -19.06
CA LEU A 46 11.47 1.61 -17.74
C LEU A 46 10.20 0.78 -17.78
N SER A 47 10.15 -0.30 -16.98
CA SER A 47 8.92 -1.05 -16.80
C SER A 47 7.86 -0.21 -16.07
N ASP A 48 6.59 -0.51 -16.30
CA ASP A 48 5.48 0.17 -15.62
C ASP A 48 5.61 0.08 -14.09
N GLY A 49 6.04 -1.08 -13.56
CA GLY A 49 6.31 -1.25 -12.14
C GLY A 49 7.43 -0.33 -11.64
N THR A 50 8.51 -0.16 -12.42
CA THR A 50 9.58 0.77 -12.04
C THR A 50 9.09 2.22 -12.03
N LEU A 51 8.34 2.63 -13.05
CA LEU A 51 7.75 3.98 -13.11
C LEU A 51 6.79 4.22 -11.95
N ARG A 52 5.94 3.24 -11.64
CA ARG A 52 5.03 3.30 -10.50
C ARG A 52 5.78 3.42 -9.19
N PHE A 53 6.83 2.61 -8.98
CA PHE A 53 7.65 2.68 -7.77
C PHE A 53 8.33 4.04 -7.62
N ILE A 54 8.87 4.62 -8.70
CA ILE A 54 9.49 5.97 -8.71
C ILE A 54 8.45 7.02 -8.31
N ALA A 55 7.24 6.94 -8.85
CA ALA A 55 6.15 7.88 -8.52
C ALA A 55 5.76 7.78 -7.03
N LEU A 56 5.59 6.57 -6.51
CA LEU A 56 5.28 6.33 -5.10
C LEU A 56 6.42 6.79 -4.19
N ALA A 57 7.67 6.45 -4.53
CA ALA A 57 8.83 6.90 -3.78
C ALA A 57 8.93 8.43 -3.76
N THR A 58 8.67 9.09 -4.89
CA THR A 58 8.64 10.56 -4.98
C THR A 58 7.56 11.14 -4.07
N LEU A 59 6.38 10.52 -4.01
CA LEU A 59 5.29 10.96 -3.13
C LEU A 59 5.66 10.81 -1.65
N PHE A 60 6.19 9.66 -1.25
CA PHE A 60 6.47 9.36 0.16
C PHE A 60 7.75 10.04 0.69
N LEU A 61 8.73 10.30 -0.19
CA LEU A 61 10.01 10.95 0.16
C LEU A 61 9.96 12.48 0.11
N GLN A 62 8.83 13.10 -0.23
CA GLN A 62 8.72 14.55 -0.21
C GLN A 62 9.12 15.11 1.16
N PRO A 63 9.80 16.25 1.20
CA PRO A 63 10.03 16.99 2.45
C PRO A 63 8.71 17.23 3.19
N GLU A 64 8.72 17.16 4.52
CA GLU A 64 7.51 17.25 5.35
C GLU A 64 6.65 18.49 5.03
N GLN A 65 7.29 19.61 4.74
CA GLN A 65 6.63 20.87 4.39
C GLN A 65 5.81 20.84 3.08
N TYR A 66 6.10 19.89 2.19
CA TYR A 66 5.39 19.71 0.91
C TYR A 66 4.52 18.46 0.91
N ARG A 67 4.60 17.66 1.97
CA ARG A 67 3.83 16.43 2.08
C ARG A 67 2.38 16.74 2.46
N PRO A 68 1.39 16.18 1.75
CA PRO A 68 -0.01 16.37 2.13
C PRO A 68 -0.30 15.76 3.50
N SER A 69 -1.31 16.28 4.19
CA SER A 69 -1.75 15.76 5.50
C SER A 69 -2.35 14.35 5.41
N LEU A 70 -2.85 13.98 4.22
CA LEU A 70 -3.42 12.68 3.91
C LEU A 70 -2.89 12.18 2.57
N ILE A 71 -2.39 10.96 2.55
CA ILE A 71 -2.02 10.22 1.33
C ILE A 71 -2.95 9.01 1.23
N LEU A 72 -3.65 8.90 0.11
CA LEU A 72 -4.51 7.76 -0.21
C LEU A 72 -3.93 7.06 -1.44
N VAL A 73 -3.63 5.77 -1.33
CA VAL A 73 -3.07 4.97 -2.43
C VAL A 73 -3.85 3.67 -2.55
N ASP A 74 -4.23 3.35 -3.78
CA ASP A 74 -4.96 2.14 -4.12
C ASP A 74 -4.04 1.16 -4.86
N GLU A 75 -3.98 -0.08 -4.37
CA GLU A 75 -3.19 -1.19 -4.91
C GLU A 75 -1.75 -0.78 -5.35
N PRO A 76 -0.94 -0.20 -4.45
CA PRO A 76 0.38 0.30 -4.81
C PRO A 76 1.36 -0.80 -5.23
N GLU A 77 1.08 -2.04 -4.90
CA GLU A 77 1.88 -3.22 -5.23
C GLU A 77 1.79 -3.66 -6.68
N LEU A 78 0.77 -3.24 -7.42
CA LEU A 78 0.54 -3.71 -8.79
C LEU A 78 1.73 -3.45 -9.71
N GLY A 79 2.23 -4.54 -10.31
CA GLY A 79 3.37 -4.50 -11.22
C GLY A 79 4.73 -4.37 -10.53
N LEU A 80 4.79 -4.33 -9.20
CA LEU A 80 6.04 -4.28 -8.47
C LEU A 80 6.63 -5.69 -8.27
N HIS A 81 7.96 -5.76 -8.36
CA HIS A 81 8.70 -6.95 -7.96
C HIS A 81 8.59 -7.16 -6.43
N PRO A 82 8.50 -8.40 -5.91
CA PRO A 82 8.39 -8.67 -4.47
C PRO A 82 9.42 -7.95 -3.60
N TYR A 83 10.66 -7.82 -4.07
CA TYR A 83 11.68 -7.04 -3.37
C TYR A 83 11.30 -5.56 -3.18
N ALA A 84 10.63 -4.97 -4.16
CA ALA A 84 10.20 -3.57 -4.10
C ALA A 84 9.06 -3.35 -3.09
N LEU A 85 8.30 -4.40 -2.73
CA LEU A 85 7.23 -4.30 -1.73
C LEU A 85 7.77 -4.00 -0.33
N GLY A 86 8.89 -4.61 0.06
CA GLY A 86 9.55 -4.30 1.33
C GLY A 86 10.06 -2.85 1.39
N LEU A 87 10.60 -2.35 0.27
CA LEU A 87 11.00 -0.94 0.16
C LEU A 87 9.79 -0.01 0.24
N LEU A 88 8.71 -0.34 -0.47
CA LEU A 88 7.46 0.42 -0.44
C LEU A 88 6.88 0.48 0.97
N ALA A 89 6.78 -0.64 1.66
CA ALA A 89 6.30 -0.71 3.03
C ALA A 89 7.15 0.17 3.97
N SER A 90 8.46 0.17 3.79
CA SER A 90 9.36 1.03 4.56
C SER A 90 9.09 2.52 4.30
N LEU A 91 8.85 2.91 3.04
CA LEU A 91 8.48 4.29 2.67
C LEU A 91 7.13 4.70 3.26
N ILE A 92 6.14 3.81 3.23
CA ILE A 92 4.82 4.03 3.83
C ILE A 92 4.98 4.27 5.35
N ARG A 93 5.69 3.39 6.05
CA ARG A 93 5.95 3.52 7.49
C ARG A 93 6.69 4.82 7.82
N GLN A 94 7.69 5.19 7.03
CA GLN A 94 8.43 6.45 7.25
C GLN A 94 7.51 7.67 7.05
N ALA A 95 6.72 7.70 5.99
CA ALA A 95 5.82 8.82 5.72
C ALA A 95 4.72 8.94 6.77
N SER A 96 4.22 7.81 7.29
CA SER A 96 3.13 7.77 8.27
C SER A 96 3.49 8.34 9.64
N VAL A 97 4.77 8.58 9.92
CA VAL A 97 5.20 9.27 11.16
C VAL A 97 4.62 10.70 11.25
N THR A 98 4.50 11.39 10.13
CA THR A 98 4.06 12.80 10.06
C THR A 98 2.82 13.02 9.21
N THR A 99 2.41 12.02 8.41
CA THR A 99 1.29 12.11 7.47
C THR A 99 0.34 10.94 7.70
N GLN A 100 -0.97 11.17 7.58
CA GLN A 100 -1.91 10.06 7.55
C GLN A 100 -1.79 9.35 6.20
N VAL A 101 -1.47 8.05 6.21
CA VAL A 101 -1.39 7.24 5.00
C VAL A 101 -2.48 6.17 5.05
N ILE A 102 -3.28 6.09 3.99
CA ILE A 102 -4.29 5.06 3.80
C ILE A 102 -3.93 4.30 2.52
N VAL A 103 -3.75 3.01 2.65
CA VAL A 103 -3.44 2.12 1.52
C VAL A 103 -4.51 1.06 1.43
N SER A 104 -5.12 0.90 0.25
CA SER A 104 -5.92 -0.29 -0.05
C SER A 104 -5.05 -1.29 -0.80
N THR A 105 -5.13 -2.55 -0.44
CA THR A 105 -4.34 -3.62 -1.06
C THR A 105 -5.02 -4.98 -0.91
N GLN A 106 -4.76 -5.87 -1.84
CA GLN A 106 -5.11 -7.29 -1.78
C GLN A 106 -3.85 -8.19 -1.73
N SER A 107 -2.68 -7.59 -1.59
CA SER A 107 -1.41 -8.31 -1.58
C SER A 107 -1.09 -8.90 -0.21
N SER A 108 -1.12 -10.22 -0.10
CA SER A 108 -0.63 -10.94 1.09
C SER A 108 0.82 -10.59 1.42
N THR A 109 1.66 -10.46 0.39
CA THR A 109 3.07 -10.09 0.57
C THR A 109 3.25 -8.68 1.12
N LEU A 110 2.42 -7.72 0.70
CA LEU A 110 2.50 -6.36 1.25
C LEU A 110 2.01 -6.33 2.70
N LEU A 111 0.97 -7.12 3.02
CA LEU A 111 0.46 -7.28 4.38
C LEU A 111 1.49 -7.74 5.38
N ASP A 112 2.37 -8.66 4.98
CA ASP A 112 3.41 -9.22 5.85
C ASP A 112 4.40 -8.17 6.38
N HIS A 113 4.36 -6.97 5.81
CA HIS A 113 5.19 -5.86 6.27
C HIS A 113 4.52 -4.93 7.30
N PHE A 114 3.27 -5.21 7.71
CA PHE A 114 2.52 -4.35 8.64
C PHE A 114 2.06 -5.13 9.86
N ASP A 115 1.79 -4.40 10.93
CA ASP A 115 1.29 -4.98 12.16
C ASP A 115 -0.24 -5.12 12.11
N PRO A 116 -0.85 -6.11 12.77
CA PRO A 116 -2.31 -6.32 12.75
C PRO A 116 -3.11 -5.08 13.16
N GLU A 117 -2.56 -4.26 14.06
CA GLU A 117 -3.19 -3.03 14.54
C GLU A 117 -3.37 -1.98 13.45
N ASP A 118 -2.51 -2.03 12.43
CA ASP A 118 -2.51 -1.11 11.30
C ASP A 118 -3.45 -1.55 10.17
N VAL A 119 -4.00 -2.77 10.25
CA VAL A 119 -4.76 -3.40 9.17
C VAL A 119 -6.25 -3.48 9.50
N PRO A 120 -7.09 -2.53 9.04
CA PRO A 120 -8.52 -2.73 9.01
C PRO A 120 -8.91 -3.58 7.79
N VAL A 121 -9.84 -4.53 7.99
CA VAL A 121 -10.40 -5.35 6.93
C VAL A 121 -11.72 -4.72 6.46
N ALA A 122 -11.87 -4.58 5.15
CA ALA A 122 -13.11 -4.15 4.52
C ALA A 122 -13.86 -5.37 3.98
N ASP A 123 -15.10 -5.55 4.39
CA ASP A 123 -15.99 -6.59 3.89
C ASP A 123 -17.28 -5.98 3.36
N ARG A 124 -17.99 -6.71 2.51
CA ARG A 124 -19.27 -6.28 1.96
C ARG A 124 -20.38 -7.18 2.49
N GLU A 125 -21.24 -6.61 3.33
CA GLU A 125 -22.40 -7.29 3.85
C GLU A 125 -23.67 -6.55 3.46
N GLU A 126 -24.62 -7.26 2.85
CA GLU A 126 -25.94 -6.73 2.47
C GLU A 126 -25.91 -5.42 1.66
N GLY A 127 -24.89 -5.29 0.77
CA GLY A 127 -24.73 -4.11 -0.09
C GLY A 127 -24.05 -2.92 0.57
N SER A 128 -23.66 -3.00 1.85
CA SER A 128 -22.88 -1.99 2.57
C SER A 128 -21.45 -2.46 2.83
N THR A 129 -20.50 -1.52 2.87
CA THR A 129 -19.11 -1.81 3.25
C THR A 129 -18.99 -1.72 4.77
N LYS A 130 -18.50 -2.78 5.39
CA LYS A 130 -18.14 -2.81 6.81
C LYS A 130 -16.63 -2.79 6.95
N LEU A 131 -16.13 -1.99 7.87
CA LEU A 131 -14.71 -1.93 8.24
C LEU A 131 -14.55 -2.51 9.64
N ALA A 132 -13.75 -3.57 9.75
CA ALA A 132 -13.42 -4.20 11.03
C ALA A 132 -11.92 -4.06 11.29
N ARG A 133 -11.53 -3.70 12.51
CA ARG A 133 -10.14 -3.76 12.93
C ARG A 133 -9.79 -5.17 13.35
N LEU A 134 -8.59 -5.60 13.02
CA LEU A 134 -8.04 -6.83 13.54
C LEU A 134 -7.77 -6.66 15.04
N GLU A 135 -8.11 -7.68 15.82
CA GLU A 135 -7.85 -7.74 17.26
C GLU A 135 -6.54 -8.52 17.48
N PRO A 136 -5.42 -7.87 17.83
CA PRO A 136 -4.12 -8.54 17.96
C PRO A 136 -4.13 -9.71 18.95
N GLU A 137 -4.87 -9.58 20.04
CA GLU A 137 -4.96 -10.64 21.07
C GLU A 137 -5.61 -11.93 20.54
N ARG A 138 -6.58 -11.82 19.62
CA ARG A 138 -7.20 -12.99 18.98
C ARG A 138 -6.28 -13.65 17.97
N LEU A 139 -5.42 -12.86 17.33
CA LEU A 139 -4.49 -13.32 16.31
C LEU A 139 -3.17 -13.83 16.88
N LYS A 140 -2.87 -13.53 18.14
CA LYS A 140 -1.57 -13.81 18.78
C LYS A 140 -1.10 -15.26 18.59
N LYS A 141 -1.97 -16.24 18.81
CA LYS A 141 -1.65 -17.65 18.63
C LYS A 141 -1.42 -18.03 17.16
N TRP A 142 -2.18 -17.41 16.25
CA TRP A 142 -2.05 -17.65 14.83
C TRP A 142 -0.77 -17.05 14.26
N LEU A 143 -0.35 -15.90 14.78
CA LEU A 143 0.86 -15.19 14.36
C LEU A 143 2.16 -15.85 14.89
N GLU A 144 2.07 -16.85 15.77
CA GLU A 144 3.20 -17.71 16.16
C GLU A 144 3.60 -18.64 15.00
N ASP A 145 2.63 -19.10 14.20
CA ASP A 145 2.84 -20.09 13.14
C ASP A 145 2.65 -19.53 11.72
N TYR A 146 1.91 -18.43 11.58
CA TYR A 146 1.53 -17.86 10.27
C TYR A 146 1.82 -16.36 10.20
N SER A 147 2.20 -15.89 9.01
CA SER A 147 2.23 -14.45 8.75
C SER A 147 0.83 -13.87 8.53
N LEU A 148 0.70 -12.55 8.60
CA LEU A 148 -0.57 -11.86 8.37
C LEU A 148 -1.11 -12.12 6.96
N GLY A 149 -0.23 -12.13 5.94
CA GLY A 149 -0.57 -12.45 4.57
C GLY A 149 -1.06 -13.90 4.41
N GLN A 150 -0.45 -14.85 5.11
CA GLN A 150 -0.90 -16.24 5.10
C GLN A 150 -2.29 -16.40 5.74
N LEU A 151 -2.57 -15.67 6.81
CA LEU A 151 -3.91 -15.65 7.42
C LEU A 151 -4.94 -15.02 6.48
N TRP A 152 -4.56 -13.98 5.75
CA TRP A 152 -5.38 -13.40 4.68
C TRP A 152 -5.69 -14.43 3.58
N GLU A 153 -4.68 -15.14 3.09
CA GLU A 153 -4.86 -16.18 2.05
C GLU A 153 -5.77 -17.32 2.52
N LYS A 154 -5.76 -17.65 3.80
CA LYS A 154 -6.64 -18.66 4.42
C LYS A 154 -8.05 -18.13 4.70
N ASN A 155 -8.32 -16.85 4.47
CA ASN A 155 -9.57 -16.17 4.81
C ASN A 155 -9.90 -16.13 6.30
N GLU A 156 -8.87 -16.22 7.14
CA GLU A 156 -9.04 -16.13 8.61
C GLU A 156 -9.24 -14.69 9.10
N LEU A 157 -8.91 -13.70 8.25
CA LEU A 157 -9.07 -12.29 8.57
C LEU A 157 -10.42 -11.72 8.07
N GLY A 158 -11.13 -12.43 7.17
CA GLY A 158 -12.29 -11.90 6.46
C GLY A 158 -11.93 -11.01 5.26
N GLY A 159 -12.93 -10.44 4.59
CA GLY A 159 -12.72 -9.48 3.49
C GLY A 159 -12.32 -10.10 2.14
N ARG A 160 -12.19 -11.42 2.01
CA ARG A 160 -11.99 -12.04 0.70
C ARG A 160 -13.31 -12.17 -0.05
N PRO A 161 -13.29 -11.92 -1.38
CA PRO A 161 -14.47 -12.18 -2.20
C PRO A 161 -14.85 -13.65 -2.08
N THR A 162 -16.07 -13.91 -1.66
CA THR A 162 -16.66 -15.27 -1.72
C THR A 162 -17.07 -15.52 -3.17
N PRO A 163 -16.66 -16.66 -3.79
CA PRO A 163 -17.18 -17.04 -5.08
C PRO A 163 -18.71 -17.13 -5.00
N ALA A 164 -19.39 -16.50 -5.96
CA ALA A 164 -20.84 -16.56 -6.08
C ALA A 164 -21.28 -17.96 -6.51
#